data_16bd29f2954fee1350965fba19913c59
#
_entry.id   16bd29f2954fee1350965fba19913c59
#
_cell.length_a   1.000
_cell.length_b   1.000
_cell.length_c   1.000
_cell.angle_alpha   90.00
_cell.angle_beta   90.00
_cell.angle_gamma   90.00
#
_symmetry.space_group_name_H-M   'P 1'
#
loop_
_entity.id
_entity.type
_entity.pdbx_description
1 polymer ?
#
loop_
_entity_poly.entity_id
_entity_poly.type
_entity_poly.pdbx_seq_one_letter_code
_entity_poly.pdbx_strand_id
1 'polypeptide(L)'
;MNHIISSKRLTIEKVNEIIVKGMKLELSPESEAAIVKCRKFLDSKMEDIGRPVYGVTTGFGSLCNITIPAEDLSQLQHNLVMSHACGTGETVRPEIVKLMLLLKVQSLSYGYSGEIGRASCRERV
;
A
#
# COMPACT_ATOMS: atom_id res chain seq x y z
N MET A 1 22.89 -4.43 7.45
CA MET A 1 22.00 -5.58 7.75
C MET A 1 20.68 -5.37 7.04
N ASN A 2 20.09 -6.43 6.48
CA ASN A 2 18.82 -6.35 5.78
C ASN A 2 17.75 -7.14 6.57
N HIS A 3 16.53 -6.64 6.56
CA HIS A 3 15.35 -7.36 7.03
C HIS A 3 14.50 -7.77 5.83
N ILE A 4 14.20 -9.07 5.74
CA ILE A 4 13.36 -9.62 4.66
C ILE A 4 11.90 -9.58 5.11
N ILE A 5 11.11 -8.74 4.45
CA ILE A 5 9.66 -8.65 4.63
C ILE A 5 9.01 -9.87 3.98
N SER A 6 8.21 -10.58 4.75
CA SER A 6 7.52 -11.79 4.32
C SER A 6 6.15 -11.91 4.97
N SER A 7 5.39 -12.94 4.62
CA SER A 7 4.09 -13.24 5.25
C SER A 7 4.20 -13.70 6.72
N LYS A 8 5.42 -13.86 7.25
CA LYS A 8 5.63 -14.24 8.65
C LYS A 8 5.22 -13.10 9.59
N ARG A 9 4.71 -13.48 10.76
CA ARG A 9 4.32 -12.50 11.79
C ARG A 9 5.52 -11.68 12.24
N LEU A 10 5.36 -10.37 12.21
CA LEU A 10 6.32 -9.41 12.75
C LEU A 10 6.06 -9.23 14.25
N THR A 11 7.07 -9.47 15.09
CA THR A 11 6.96 -9.27 16.55
C THR A 11 7.42 -7.87 16.94
N ILE A 12 7.02 -7.40 18.12
CA ILE A 12 7.40 -6.09 18.64
C ILE A 12 8.93 -5.98 18.79
N GLU A 13 9.57 -7.06 19.26
CA GLU A 13 11.03 -7.12 19.43
C GLU A 13 11.73 -6.96 18.07
N LYS A 14 11.19 -7.60 17.03
CA LYS A 14 11.76 -7.50 15.68
C LYS A 14 11.56 -6.12 15.08
N VAL A 15 10.40 -5.51 15.29
CA VAL A 15 10.15 -4.10 14.89
C VAL A 15 11.16 -3.17 15.56
N ASN A 16 11.35 -3.31 16.87
CA ASN A 16 12.33 -2.50 17.59
C ASN A 16 13.77 -2.71 17.06
N GLU A 17 14.15 -3.95 16.79
CA GLU A 17 15.46 -4.27 16.20
C GLU A 17 15.66 -3.56 14.85
N ILE A 18 14.66 -3.63 13.96
CA ILE A 18 14.71 -3.01 12.62
C ILE A 18 14.92 -1.50 12.73
N ILE A 19 14.12 -0.85 13.58
CA ILE A 19 14.17 0.62 13.74
C ILE A 19 15.48 1.06 14.38
N VAL A 20 15.88 0.43 15.49
CA VAL A 20 17.10 0.82 16.23
C VAL A 20 18.36 0.58 15.40
N LYS A 21 18.45 -0.52 14.67
CA LYS A 21 19.61 -0.85 13.83
C LYS A 21 19.57 -0.19 12.45
N GLY A 22 18.49 0.52 12.09
CA GLY A 22 18.35 1.13 10.76
C GLY A 22 18.48 0.09 9.64
N MET A 23 17.83 -1.07 9.78
CA MET A 23 17.95 -2.15 8.80
C MET A 23 17.30 -1.75 7.47
N LYS A 24 17.94 -2.10 6.35
CA LYS A 24 17.32 -1.99 5.03
C LYS A 24 16.22 -3.04 4.88
N LEU A 25 15.14 -2.68 4.21
CA LEU A 25 14.01 -3.57 3.96
C LEU A 25 14.14 -4.19 2.56
N GLU A 26 13.92 -5.47 2.46
CA GLU A 26 13.86 -6.24 1.20
C GLU A 26 12.60 -7.10 1.21
N LEU A 27 11.95 -7.20 0.06
CA LEU A 27 10.76 -8.05 -0.08
C LEU A 27 11.18 -9.48 -0.37
N SER A 28 10.53 -10.45 0.29
CA SER A 28 10.78 -11.86 -0.05
C SER A 28 10.19 -12.20 -1.42
N PRO A 29 10.80 -13.14 -2.17
CA PRO A 29 10.27 -13.59 -3.47
C PRO A 29 8.83 -14.09 -3.39
N GLU A 30 8.46 -14.75 -2.28
CA GLU A 30 7.10 -15.27 -2.07
C GLU A 30 6.09 -14.12 -1.90
N SER A 31 6.46 -13.08 -1.14
CA SER A 31 5.61 -11.90 -0.98
C SER A 31 5.48 -11.12 -2.28
N GLU A 32 6.55 -10.99 -3.05
CA GLU A 32 6.50 -10.36 -4.37
C GLU A 32 5.56 -11.13 -5.31
N ALA A 33 5.67 -12.45 -5.36
CA ALA A 33 4.78 -13.30 -6.16
C ALA A 33 3.31 -13.16 -5.74
N ALA A 34 3.04 -13.10 -4.42
CA ALA A 34 1.68 -12.92 -3.89
C ALA A 34 1.09 -11.56 -4.29
N ILE A 35 1.86 -10.49 -4.19
CA ILE A 35 1.46 -9.13 -4.59
C ILE A 35 1.14 -9.09 -6.09
N VAL A 36 2.04 -9.61 -6.93
CA VAL A 36 1.85 -9.65 -8.39
C VAL A 36 0.62 -10.47 -8.77
N LYS A 37 0.41 -11.62 -8.10
CA LYS A 37 -0.79 -12.45 -8.32
C LYS A 37 -2.07 -11.71 -7.97
N CYS A 38 -2.09 -11.02 -6.84
CA CYS A 38 -3.25 -10.24 -6.40
C CYS A 38 -3.55 -9.09 -7.36
N ARG A 39 -2.52 -8.40 -7.83
CA ARG A 39 -2.68 -7.32 -8.81
C ARG A 39 -3.23 -7.83 -10.14
N LYS A 40 -2.67 -8.90 -10.69
CA LYS A 40 -3.18 -9.51 -11.93
C LYS A 40 -4.64 -9.94 -11.82
N PHE A 41 -5.02 -10.49 -10.66
CA PHE A 41 -6.41 -10.82 -10.38
C PHE A 41 -7.31 -9.58 -10.40
N LEU A 42 -6.89 -8.49 -9.76
CA LEU A 42 -7.63 -7.24 -9.76
C LEU A 42 -7.76 -6.67 -11.19
N ASP A 43 -6.66 -6.63 -11.96
CA ASP A 43 -6.66 -6.13 -13.33
C ASP A 43 -7.63 -6.93 -14.21
N SER A 44 -7.58 -8.27 -14.14
CA SER A 44 -8.51 -9.13 -14.90
C SER A 44 -9.96 -8.91 -14.48
N LYS A 45 -10.23 -8.63 -13.20
CA LYS A 45 -11.56 -8.30 -12.74
C LYS A 45 -12.04 -6.94 -13.21
N MET A 46 -11.17 -5.96 -13.32
CA MET A 46 -11.52 -4.63 -13.83
C MET A 46 -11.93 -4.67 -15.31
N GLU A 47 -11.36 -5.56 -16.10
CA GLU A 47 -11.74 -5.76 -17.51
C GLU A 47 -13.14 -6.44 -17.66
N ASP A 48 -13.53 -7.28 -16.71
CA ASP A 48 -14.73 -8.12 -16.75
C ASP A 48 -15.90 -7.56 -15.92
N ILE A 49 -15.78 -6.37 -15.33
CA ILE A 49 -16.75 -5.88 -14.37
C ILE A 49 -17.95 -5.21 -15.05
N GLY A 50 -19.05 -5.97 -15.18
CA GLY A 50 -20.38 -5.43 -15.49
C GLY A 50 -21.08 -4.72 -14.32
N ARG A 51 -20.43 -4.59 -13.15
CA ARG A 51 -20.99 -3.93 -11.95
C ARG A 51 -19.92 -3.13 -11.18
N PRO A 52 -20.33 -2.02 -10.54
CA PRO A 52 -19.42 -1.20 -9.76
C PRO A 52 -18.76 -1.96 -8.60
N VAL A 53 -17.46 -1.73 -8.39
CA VAL A 53 -16.71 -2.24 -7.23
C VAL A 53 -16.23 -1.05 -6.41
N TYR A 54 -16.70 -0.98 -5.16
CA TYR A 54 -16.37 0.12 -4.25
C TYR A 54 -14.87 0.33 -4.10
N GLY A 55 -14.45 1.57 -4.26
CA GLY A 55 -13.05 1.97 -4.11
C GLY A 55 -12.11 1.54 -5.24
N VAL A 56 -12.64 0.87 -6.27
CA VAL A 56 -11.90 0.47 -7.47
C VAL A 56 -12.45 1.18 -8.71
N THR A 57 -13.75 1.02 -8.98
CA THR A 57 -14.43 1.63 -10.14
C THR A 57 -15.51 2.62 -9.72
N THR A 58 -15.58 2.99 -8.44
CA THR A 58 -16.50 3.99 -7.91
C THR A 58 -15.77 5.08 -7.15
N GLY A 59 -16.48 6.18 -6.89
CA GLY A 59 -16.07 7.15 -5.88
C GLY A 59 -16.12 6.58 -4.47
N PHE A 60 -15.82 7.42 -3.47
CA PHE A 60 -15.74 7.06 -2.06
C PHE A 60 -16.84 7.76 -1.25
N GLY A 61 -17.16 7.19 -0.09
CA GLY A 61 -18.14 7.77 0.84
C GLY A 61 -19.51 7.97 0.18
N SER A 62 -19.99 9.20 0.14
CA SER A 62 -21.26 9.57 -0.50
C SER A 62 -21.29 9.33 -2.00
N LEU A 63 -20.15 9.16 -2.65
CA LEU A 63 -20.01 8.90 -4.08
C LEU A 63 -19.83 7.40 -4.40
N CYS A 64 -20.10 6.51 -3.46
CA CYS A 64 -19.91 5.06 -3.62
C CYS A 64 -20.76 4.44 -4.75
N ASN A 65 -21.86 5.09 -5.12
CA ASN A 65 -22.76 4.65 -6.21
C ASN A 65 -22.41 5.26 -7.57
N ILE A 66 -21.42 6.16 -7.63
CA ILE A 66 -21.00 6.81 -8.87
C ILE A 66 -19.88 5.99 -9.50
N THR A 67 -20.17 5.39 -10.65
CA THR A 67 -19.18 4.66 -11.44
C THR A 67 -18.26 5.68 -12.15
N ILE A 68 -16.97 5.46 -12.04
CA ILE A 68 -15.93 6.28 -12.66
C ILE A 68 -15.49 5.61 -13.97
N PRO A 69 -15.47 6.32 -15.10
CA PRO A 69 -14.95 5.81 -16.36
C PRO A 69 -13.50 5.34 -16.22
N ALA A 70 -13.09 4.32 -16.97
CA ALA A 70 -11.75 3.73 -16.87
C ALA A 70 -10.64 4.77 -17.15
N GLU A 71 -10.89 5.71 -18.05
CA GLU A 71 -10.00 6.83 -18.40
C GLU A 71 -9.76 7.79 -17.24
N ASP A 72 -10.73 7.92 -16.32
CA ASP A 72 -10.67 8.84 -15.17
C ASP A 72 -10.17 8.19 -13.89
N LEU A 73 -9.98 6.86 -13.85
CA LEU A 73 -9.53 6.15 -12.63
C LEU A 73 -8.17 6.64 -12.13
N SER A 74 -7.24 6.92 -13.04
CA SER A 74 -5.93 7.45 -12.68
C SER A 74 -6.04 8.84 -12.04
N GLN A 75 -6.89 9.71 -12.61
CA GLN A 75 -7.16 11.04 -12.07
C GLN A 75 -7.85 10.95 -10.69
N LEU A 76 -8.79 10.03 -10.53
CA LEU A 76 -9.44 9.77 -9.24
C LEU A 76 -8.42 9.42 -8.16
N GLN A 77 -7.49 8.51 -8.44
CA GLN A 77 -6.43 8.14 -7.49
C GLN A 77 -5.51 9.30 -7.15
N HIS A 78 -5.12 10.09 -8.15
CA HIS A 78 -4.33 11.31 -7.93
C HIS A 78 -5.07 12.31 -7.02
N ASN A 79 -6.33 12.58 -7.30
CA ASN A 79 -7.16 13.50 -6.52
C ASN A 79 -7.36 12.99 -5.08
N LEU A 80 -7.50 11.68 -4.89
CA LEU A 80 -7.61 11.07 -3.57
C LEU A 80 -6.35 11.34 -2.73
N VAL A 81 -5.16 11.10 -3.29
CA VAL A 81 -3.90 11.38 -2.60
C VAL A 81 -3.78 12.87 -2.30
N MET A 82 -4.05 13.74 -3.26
CA MET A 82 -3.99 15.19 -3.08
C MET A 82 -4.95 15.68 -1.98
N SER A 83 -6.17 15.14 -1.90
CA SER A 83 -7.16 15.53 -0.90
C SER A 83 -6.79 15.11 0.54
N HIS A 84 -5.93 14.10 0.69
CA HIS A 84 -5.47 13.60 1.98
C HIS A 84 -4.04 14.07 2.35
N ALA A 85 -3.29 14.61 1.40
CA ALA A 85 -1.91 15.06 1.59
C ALA A 85 -1.85 16.48 2.20
N CYS A 86 -2.62 16.74 3.24
CA CYS A 86 -2.58 18.00 3.96
C CYS A 86 -2.30 17.74 5.44
N GLY A 87 -1.14 18.22 5.87
CA GLY A 87 -0.72 18.17 7.29
C GLY A 87 -0.84 19.55 7.93
N THR A 88 -1.25 19.57 9.19
CA THR A 88 -1.28 20.78 10.03
C THR A 88 -0.69 20.47 11.39
N GLY A 89 -0.10 21.48 12.04
CA GLY A 89 0.51 21.34 13.37
C GLY A 89 1.99 20.91 13.30
N GLU A 90 2.49 20.42 14.42
CA GLU A 90 3.87 19.99 14.57
C GLU A 90 4.19 18.74 13.75
N THR A 91 5.42 18.65 13.29
CA THR A 91 5.88 17.47 12.54
C THR A 91 5.92 16.23 13.43
N VAL A 92 5.46 15.10 12.89
CA VAL A 92 5.56 13.81 13.57
C VAL A 92 7.04 13.40 13.67
N ARG A 93 7.44 12.84 14.80
CA ARG A 93 8.81 12.37 15.03
C ARG A 93 9.22 11.35 13.95
N PRO A 94 10.44 11.45 13.40
CA PRO A 94 10.91 10.57 12.30
C PRO A 94 10.81 9.07 12.63
N GLU A 95 11.04 8.67 13.88
CA GLU A 95 10.95 7.27 14.30
C GLU A 95 9.52 6.73 14.18
N ILE A 96 8.51 7.56 14.47
CA ILE A 96 7.11 7.20 14.33
C ILE A 96 6.76 7.04 12.85
N VAL A 97 7.22 7.97 12.01
CA VAL A 97 6.99 7.89 10.55
C VAL A 97 7.61 6.61 9.98
N LYS A 98 8.86 6.29 10.36
CA LYS A 98 9.52 5.04 9.95
C LYS A 98 8.76 3.80 10.39
N LEU A 99 8.26 3.80 11.62
CA LEU A 99 7.44 2.71 12.14
C LEU A 99 6.13 2.56 11.34
N MET A 100 5.44 3.65 11.06
CA MET A 100 4.21 3.63 10.25
C MET A 100 4.48 3.08 8.85
N LEU A 101 5.56 3.50 8.19
CA LEU A 101 5.96 3.01 6.87
C LEU A 101 6.31 1.52 6.91
N LEU A 102 7.10 1.08 7.88
CA LEU A 102 7.43 -0.34 8.06
C LEU A 102 6.17 -1.21 8.20
N LEU A 103 5.24 -0.81 9.07
CA LEU A 103 4.00 -1.54 9.30
C LEU A 103 3.09 -1.53 8.06
N LYS A 104 3.06 -0.41 7.33
CA LYS A 104 2.31 -0.32 6.08
C LYS A 104 2.88 -1.25 5.02
N VAL A 105 4.19 -1.25 4.80
CA VAL A 105 4.86 -2.17 3.86
C VAL A 105 4.61 -3.62 4.27
N GLN A 106 4.74 -3.95 5.56
CA GLN A 106 4.44 -5.28 6.07
C GLN A 106 2.99 -5.70 5.77
N SER A 107 2.02 -4.82 5.99
CA SER A 107 0.60 -5.14 5.73
C SER A 107 0.30 -5.34 4.24
N LEU A 108 0.94 -4.59 3.36
CA LEU A 108 0.78 -4.72 1.92
C LEU A 108 1.49 -5.98 1.36
N SER A 109 2.56 -6.42 2.02
CA SER A 109 3.35 -7.59 1.59
C SER A 109 2.60 -8.92 1.67
N TYR A 110 1.46 -8.96 2.35
CA TYR A 110 0.60 -10.16 2.39
C TYR A 110 -0.13 -10.44 1.05
N GLY A 111 -0.16 -9.48 0.13
CA GLY A 111 -0.70 -9.68 -1.21
C GLY A 111 -2.23 -9.74 -1.29
N TYR A 112 -2.93 -9.04 -0.39
CA TYR A 112 -4.41 -8.99 -0.41
C TYR A 112 -4.99 -7.66 -0.90
N SER A 113 -4.15 -6.64 -1.12
CA SER A 113 -4.62 -5.28 -1.44
C SER A 113 -4.65 -4.96 -2.93
N GLY A 114 -4.02 -5.77 -3.78
CA GLY A 114 -3.81 -5.44 -5.20
C GLY A 114 -2.81 -4.31 -5.42
N GLU A 115 -2.19 -3.78 -4.36
CA GLU A 115 -1.16 -2.75 -4.44
C GLU A 115 0.13 -3.32 -5.02
N ILE A 116 0.68 -2.66 -6.03
CA ILE A 116 2.01 -3.01 -6.53
C ILE A 116 3.02 -2.22 -5.70
N GLY A 117 3.76 -2.91 -4.85
CA GLY A 117 4.72 -2.33 -3.88
C GLY A 117 5.86 -1.49 -4.44
N ARG A 118 5.84 -1.11 -5.73
CA ARG A 118 6.85 -0.22 -6.33
C ARG A 118 6.84 1.18 -5.73
N ALA A 119 5.69 1.69 -5.34
CA ALA A 119 5.59 3.00 -4.71
C ALA A 119 6.13 2.99 -3.28
N SER A 120 5.85 1.92 -2.51
CA SER A 120 6.25 1.79 -1.11
C SER A 120 7.73 1.41 -0.92
N CYS A 121 8.34 0.70 -1.88
CA CYS A 121 9.74 0.27 -1.79
C CYS A 121 10.74 1.27 -2.39
N ARG A 122 10.29 2.29 -3.09
CA ARG A 122 11.18 3.23 -3.79
C ARG A 122 11.61 4.41 -2.92
N GLU A 123 10.90 4.69 -1.85
CA GLU A 123 11.32 5.69 -0.88
C GLU A 123 12.32 5.06 0.10
N ARG A 124 13.52 5.60 0.09
CA ARG A 124 14.57 5.26 1.06
C ARG A 124 14.11 5.77 2.42
N VAL A 125 13.67 4.86 3.25
CA VAL A 125 13.42 5.13 4.67
C VAL A 125 14.76 5.30 5.41
#